data_25746da41d8fc542662e0a7f5e511896
#
_entry.id   25746da41d8fc542662e0a7f5e511896
#
_cell.length_a   1.000
_cell.length_b   1.000
_cell.length_c   1.000
_cell.angle_alpha   90.00
_cell.angle_beta   90.00
_cell.angle_gamma   90.00
#
_symmetry.space_group_name_H-M   'P 1'
#
loop_
_entity.id
_entity.type
_entity.pdbx_description
1 polymer ?
#
loop_
_entity_poly.entity_id
_entity_poly.type
_entity_poly.pdbx_seq_one_letter_code
_entity_poly.pdbx_strand_id
1 'polypeptide(L)'
;MNPHRTIPLVDAGSLSDCSGAESFALMVLGDSMAPEFVEGEVIVVEPEGLARDGSYVVAQVDGEWTLRQLVARGAGWALRALNPAWPEAPLPALSAVRGVVIQKSKPGRRRALKRYVD
;
A
#
# COMPACT_ATOMS: atom_id res chain seq x y z
N MET A 1 3.32 -2.05 -18.32
CA MET A 1 3.44 -2.16 -17.40
C MET A 1 4.46 -2.15 -16.83
N ASN A 2 4.79 -1.85 -16.29
CA ASN A 2 5.75 -1.82 -15.73
C ASN A 2 5.71 -2.41 -14.60
N PRO A 3 5.97 -3.26 -14.53
CA PRO A 3 5.88 -4.05 -13.45
C PRO A 3 6.71 -3.74 -12.39
N HIS A 4 7.61 -3.00 -12.57
CA HIS A 4 8.44 -2.91 -11.57
C HIS A 4 7.90 -2.22 -10.46
N ARG A 5 6.81 -1.79 -10.37
CA ARG A 5 6.42 -1.22 -9.28
C ARG A 5 6.04 -2.18 -8.33
N THR A 6 5.09 -2.24 -7.69
CA THR A 6 4.68 -3.12 -6.65
C THR A 6 4.19 -4.37 -7.26
N ILE A 7 4.96 -5.36 -7.26
CA ILE A 7 4.64 -6.60 -7.87
C ILE A 7 4.10 -7.54 -6.84
N PRO A 8 3.00 -8.19 -7.12
CA PRO A 8 2.48 -9.15 -6.16
C PRO A 8 3.47 -10.23 -5.92
N LEU A 9 3.76 -10.47 -4.67
CA LEU A 9 4.66 -11.49 -4.33
C LEU A 9 4.04 -12.81 -4.28
N VAL A 10 2.87 -12.90 -3.82
CA VAL A 10 2.20 -14.11 -3.77
C VAL A 10 1.66 -14.30 -5.10
N ASP A 11 1.73 -15.41 -5.63
CA ASP A 11 1.17 -15.63 -6.84
C ASP A 11 -0.22 -15.22 -6.80
N ALA A 12 -0.50 -14.19 -7.38
CA ALA A 12 -1.80 -13.67 -7.30
C ALA A 12 -2.82 -14.58 -7.85
N GLY A 13 -2.41 -15.39 -8.71
CA GLY A 13 -3.39 -16.26 -9.26
C GLY A 13 -4.05 -17.10 -8.25
N SER A 14 -3.35 -17.40 -7.23
CA SER A 14 -3.93 -18.26 -6.27
C SER A 14 -5.05 -17.59 -5.56
N LEU A 15 -5.15 -16.32 -5.64
CA LEU A 15 -6.13 -15.71 -4.89
C LEU A 15 -7.27 -15.32 -5.68
N SER A 16 -7.04 -15.12 -6.87
CA SER A 16 -7.98 -14.44 -7.60
C SER A 16 -9.26 -15.05 -7.82
N ASP A 17 -9.33 -16.29 -7.73
CA ASP A 17 -10.55 -16.87 -8.09
C ASP A 17 -11.57 -16.74 -7.07
N CYS A 18 -11.25 -16.32 -5.94
CA CYS A 18 -12.25 -16.32 -4.98
C CYS A 18 -13.02 -15.10 -5.05
N SER A 19 -13.18 -14.42 -4.15
CA SER A 19 -14.02 -13.39 -4.11
C SER A 19 -13.27 -12.19 -4.25
N GLY A 20 -12.53 -11.76 -4.61
CA GLY A 20 -11.90 -10.52 -4.71
C GLY A 20 -11.63 -9.81 -3.43
N ALA A 21 -12.07 -10.32 -2.37
CA ALA A 21 -11.88 -9.64 -1.11
C ALA A 21 -10.71 -10.16 -0.32
N GLU A 22 -9.95 -11.06 -0.86
CA GLU A 22 -8.87 -11.64 -0.09
C GLU A 22 -7.67 -10.74 -0.03
N SER A 23 -7.00 -10.73 1.11
CA SER A 23 -5.80 -9.94 1.24
C SER A 23 -4.71 -10.48 0.34
N PHE A 24 -3.78 -9.62 0.01
CA PHE A 24 -2.69 -10.04 -0.85
C PHE A 24 -1.40 -9.34 -0.40
N ALA A 25 -0.29 -9.84 -0.86
CA ALA A 25 1.02 -9.34 -0.45
C ALA A 25 1.72 -8.67 -1.61
N LEU A 26 2.42 -7.60 -1.30
CA LEU A 26 3.20 -6.87 -2.28
C LEU A 26 4.57 -6.56 -1.68
N MET A 27 5.56 -6.40 -2.52
CA MET A 27 6.87 -5.99 -2.07
C MET A 27 7.01 -4.48 -2.24
N VAL A 28 7.58 -3.84 -1.25
CA VAL A 28 7.83 -2.41 -1.32
C VAL A 28 9.01 -2.15 -2.25
N LEU A 29 8.83 -1.24 -3.18
CA LEU A 29 9.87 -0.83 -4.09
C LEU A 29 10.14 0.66 -3.92
N GLY A 30 11.40 1.04 -3.97
CA GLY A 30 11.76 2.43 -3.87
C GLY A 30 11.75 2.93 -2.45
N ASP A 31 11.94 4.21 -2.28
CA ASP A 31 12.09 4.78 -0.95
C ASP A 31 11.07 5.86 -0.62
N SER A 32 9.99 5.94 -1.36
CA SER A 32 9.03 7.02 -1.12
C SER A 32 8.36 6.94 0.23
N MET A 33 8.34 5.77 0.83
CA MET A 33 7.70 5.62 2.14
C MET A 33 8.72 5.32 3.24
N ALA A 34 9.98 5.56 2.98
CA ALA A 34 10.98 5.42 4.03
C ALA A 34 10.80 6.54 5.03
N PRO A 35 11.10 6.30 6.28
CA PRO A 35 11.71 5.10 6.82
C PRO A 35 10.72 4.03 7.28
N GLU A 36 9.44 4.32 7.23
CA GLU A 36 8.47 3.34 7.74
C GLU A 36 8.44 2.08 6.87
N PHE A 37 8.49 2.26 5.56
CA PHE A 37 8.49 1.12 4.64
C PHE A 37 9.74 1.25 3.78
N VAL A 38 10.59 0.25 3.83
CA VAL A 38 11.82 0.28 3.04
C VAL A 38 11.77 -0.79 1.98
N GLU A 39 12.50 -0.55 0.92
CA GLU A 39 12.49 -1.46 -0.22
C GLU A 39 12.83 -2.87 0.24
N GLY A 40 12.12 -3.82 -0.26
CA GLY A 40 12.33 -5.21 0.07
C GLY A 40 11.40 -5.74 1.13
N GLU A 41 10.73 -4.86 1.86
CA GLU A 41 9.76 -5.33 2.84
C GLU A 41 8.51 -5.82 2.14
N VAL A 42 7.78 -6.70 2.78
CA VAL A 42 6.56 -7.27 2.23
C VAL A 42 5.40 -6.71 3.03
N ILE A 43 4.42 -6.17 2.34
CA ILE A 43 3.23 -5.66 3.00
C ILE A 43 2.05 -6.56 2.65
N VAL A 44 1.12 -6.66 3.59
CA VAL A 44 -0.13 -7.37 3.35
C VAL A 44 -1.22 -6.32 3.24
N VAL A 45 -1.99 -6.41 2.19
CA VAL A 45 -2.99 -5.42 1.85
C VAL A 45 -4.38 -6.04 1.91
N GLU A 46 -5.29 -5.35 2.57
CA GLU A 46 -6.66 -5.78 2.70
C GLU A 46 -7.51 -4.99 1.73
N PRO A 47 -8.02 -5.60 0.67
CA PRO A 47 -8.75 -4.83 -0.35
C PRO A 47 -10.00 -4.15 0.17
N GLU A 48 -10.64 -4.75 1.15
CA GLU A 48 -11.84 -4.15 1.68
C GLU A 48 -11.60 -3.52 3.04
N GLY A 49 -10.36 -3.22 3.34
CA GLY A 49 -10.04 -2.56 4.59
C GLY A 49 -10.63 -1.17 4.63
N LEU A 50 -10.92 -0.71 5.83
CA LEU A 50 -11.51 0.59 5.99
C LEU A 50 -10.42 1.64 6.05
N ALA A 51 -10.32 2.44 5.02
CA ALA A 51 -9.30 3.48 4.95
C ALA A 51 -9.76 4.72 5.71
N ARG A 52 -8.86 5.32 6.43
CA ARG A 52 -9.17 6.53 7.18
C ARG A 52 -7.95 7.42 7.17
N ASP A 53 -8.08 8.61 7.73
CA ASP A 53 -6.98 9.53 7.78
C ASP A 53 -5.81 8.87 8.52
N GLY A 54 -4.66 8.83 7.90
CA GLY A 54 -3.48 8.21 8.47
C GLY A 54 -3.23 6.78 8.06
N SER A 55 -4.20 6.14 7.39
CA SER A 55 -3.99 4.76 6.94
C SER A 55 -2.90 4.69 5.90
N TYR A 56 -2.15 3.60 5.91
CA TYR A 56 -1.24 3.34 4.79
C TYR A 56 -2.05 2.55 3.77
N VAL A 57 -2.03 3.01 2.54
CA VAL A 57 -2.88 2.43 1.51
C VAL A 57 -2.09 2.17 0.23
N VAL A 58 -2.63 1.29 -0.56
CA VAL A 58 -2.13 1.07 -1.90
C VAL A 58 -3.19 1.63 -2.82
N ALA A 59 -2.81 2.57 -3.67
CA ALA A 59 -3.73 3.23 -4.57
C ALA A 59 -3.25 3.08 -5.99
N GLN A 60 -4.18 3.14 -6.93
CA GLN A 60 -3.81 3.07 -8.33
C GLN A 60 -3.92 4.49 -8.88
N VAL A 61 -2.78 5.04 -9.25
CA VAL A 61 -2.73 6.40 -9.73
C VAL A 61 -2.07 6.38 -11.09
N ASP A 62 -2.74 6.91 -12.08
CA ASP A 62 -2.24 6.93 -13.45
C ASP A 62 -1.84 5.53 -13.91
N GLY A 63 -2.62 4.56 -13.50
CA GLY A 63 -2.35 3.19 -13.91
C GLY A 63 -1.29 2.48 -13.10
N GLU A 64 -0.69 3.13 -12.14
CA GLU A 64 0.37 2.51 -11.36
C GLU A 64 -0.05 2.31 -9.92
N TRP A 65 0.37 1.21 -9.36
CA TRP A 65 0.12 0.92 -7.96
C TRP A 65 1.14 1.65 -7.10
N THR A 66 0.65 2.35 -6.10
CA THR A 66 1.49 3.25 -5.31
C THR A 66 1.17 3.08 -3.84
N LEU A 67 2.20 2.94 -3.00
CA LEU A 67 2.03 2.85 -1.56
C LEU A 67 2.20 4.25 -0.99
N ARG A 68 1.22 4.73 -0.26
CA ARG A 68 1.26 6.07 0.32
C ARG A 68 0.46 6.09 1.62
N GLN A 69 0.53 7.19 2.33
CA GLN A 69 -0.32 7.39 3.49
C GLN A 69 -1.51 8.25 3.06
N LEU A 70 -2.69 7.82 3.42
CA LEU A 70 -3.90 8.56 3.10
C LEU A 70 -4.06 9.64 4.15
N VAL A 71 -4.23 10.87 3.73
CA VAL A 71 -4.42 11.98 4.66
C VAL A 71 -5.59 12.83 4.23
N ALA A 72 -6.30 13.35 5.19
CA ALA A 72 -7.42 14.24 4.92
C ALA A 72 -6.89 15.64 4.65
N ARG A 73 -7.45 16.30 3.63
CA ARG A 73 -7.06 17.65 3.29
C ARG A 73 -8.29 18.44 2.92
N GLY A 74 -8.68 19.34 3.81
CA GLY A 74 -9.88 20.11 3.56
C GLY A 74 -11.06 19.18 3.46
N ALA A 75 -11.82 19.32 2.40
CA ALA A 75 -12.97 18.48 2.19
C ALA A 75 -12.63 17.21 1.42
N GLY A 76 -11.38 16.98 1.12
CA GLY A 76 -10.98 15.84 0.30
C GLY A 76 -9.85 15.05 0.90
N TRP A 77 -9.13 14.37 0.04
CA TRP A 77 -8.07 13.47 0.45
C TRP A 77 -6.82 13.69 -0.35
N ALA A 78 -5.70 13.26 0.21
CA ALA A 78 -4.44 13.32 -0.51
C ALA A 78 -3.62 12.09 -0.16
N LEU A 79 -2.66 11.80 -1.00
CA LEU A 79 -1.72 10.71 -0.78
C LEU A 79 -0.37 11.32 -0.44
N ARG A 80 0.17 10.98 0.71
CA ARG A 80 1.41 11.56 1.17
C ARG A 80 2.49 10.51 1.25
N ALA A 81 3.63 10.82 0.64
CA ALA A 81 4.80 9.98 0.82
C ALA A 81 5.44 10.39 2.14
N LEU A 82 5.99 9.44 2.87
CA LEU A 82 6.66 9.77 4.11
C LEU A 82 8.03 10.38 3.86
N ASN A 83 8.63 10.07 2.75
CA ASN A 83 9.91 10.64 2.39
C ASN A 83 9.64 12.02 1.78
N PRO A 84 10.14 13.09 2.39
CA PRO A 84 9.81 14.42 1.92
C PRO A 84 10.35 14.76 0.54
N ALA A 85 11.18 13.93 -0.01
CA ALA A 85 11.62 14.16 -1.39
C ALA A 85 10.51 13.90 -2.39
N TRP A 86 9.42 13.26 -1.96
CA TRP A 86 8.32 12.94 -2.86
C TRP A 86 7.13 13.83 -2.52
N PRO A 87 6.54 14.50 -3.50
CA PRO A 87 5.47 15.45 -3.20
C PRO A 87 4.18 14.75 -2.84
N GLU A 88 3.39 15.44 -2.03
CA GLU A 88 2.05 14.98 -1.74
C GLU A 88 1.18 15.24 -2.96
N ALA A 89 0.28 14.35 -3.25
CA ALA A 89 -0.59 14.47 -4.42
C ALA A 89 -2.05 14.37 -4.01
N PRO A 90 -2.92 15.18 -4.58
CA PRO A 90 -4.34 15.07 -4.26
C PRO A 90 -4.89 13.75 -4.77
N LEU A 91 -5.86 13.21 -4.05
CA LEU A 91 -6.51 11.99 -4.44
C LEU A 91 -7.92 12.35 -4.85
N PRO A 92 -8.27 12.21 -6.13
CA PRO A 92 -9.58 12.65 -6.59
C PRO A 92 -10.74 11.92 -5.95
N ALA A 93 -10.56 10.66 -5.65
CA ALA A 93 -11.64 9.90 -5.06
C ALA A 93 -11.07 8.71 -4.33
N LEU A 94 -11.74 8.31 -3.26
CA LEU A 94 -11.31 7.15 -2.51
C LEU A 94 -11.40 5.87 -3.34
N SER A 95 -12.12 5.90 -4.42
CA SER A 95 -12.21 4.70 -5.27
C SER A 95 -10.87 4.32 -5.86
N ALA A 96 -9.89 5.22 -5.87
CA ALA A 96 -8.57 4.87 -6.34
C ALA A 96 -7.78 4.05 -5.32
N VAL A 97 -8.24 3.99 -4.08
CA VAL A 97 -7.57 3.19 -3.06
C VAL A 97 -7.94 1.74 -3.30
N ARG A 98 -6.94 0.91 -3.45
CA ARG A 98 -7.16 -0.50 -3.76
C ARG A 98 -7.06 -1.39 -2.54
N GLY A 99 -6.59 -0.87 -1.44
CA GLY A 99 -6.54 -1.63 -0.22
C GLY A 99 -5.77 -0.91 0.87
N VAL A 100 -5.88 -1.41 2.07
CA VAL A 100 -5.25 -0.84 3.24
C VAL A 100 -4.18 -1.80 3.72
N VAL A 101 -3.02 -1.27 4.04
CA VAL A 101 -1.92 -2.08 4.54
C VAL A 101 -2.23 -2.46 5.98
N ILE A 102 -2.22 -3.75 6.25
CA ILE A 102 -2.53 -4.23 7.59
C ILE A 102 -1.30 -4.75 8.33
N GLN A 103 -0.25 -5.07 7.62
CA GLN A 103 0.98 -5.48 8.28
C GLN A 103 2.14 -5.44 7.30
N LYS A 104 3.34 -5.45 7.83
CA LYS A 104 4.53 -5.58 7.00
C LYS A 104 5.50 -6.53 7.68
N SER A 105 6.40 -7.08 6.90
CA SER A 105 7.45 -7.94 7.43
C SER A 105 8.66 -7.83 6.52
N LYS A 106 9.79 -8.25 7.04
CA LYS A 106 11.00 -8.28 6.23
C LYS A 106 11.29 -9.74 5.94
N PRO A 107 11.43 -10.12 4.69
CA PRO A 107 11.63 -11.53 4.36
C PRO A 107 12.81 -12.10 5.14
N GLY A 108 12.62 -13.29 5.67
CA GLY A 108 13.67 -13.94 6.41
C GLY A 108 13.80 -13.48 7.84
N ARG A 109 12.98 -12.53 8.27
CA ARG A 109 13.07 -12.03 9.63
C ARG A 109 11.73 -12.03 10.28
N ARG A 110 11.39 -13.08 10.96
CA ARG A 110 10.10 -13.17 11.58
C ARG A 110 9.85 -12.09 12.57
N ARG A 111 10.86 -11.65 13.27
CA ARG A 111 10.65 -10.66 14.30
C ARG A 111 10.41 -9.28 13.77
N ALA A 112 10.52 -9.11 12.47
CA ALA A 112 10.30 -7.81 11.90
C ALA A 112 8.86 -7.59 11.48
N LEU A 113 7.96 -8.46 11.89
CA LEU A 113 6.56 -8.28 11.56
C LEU A 113 5.98 -7.12 12.34
N LYS A 114 5.26 -6.26 11.65
CA LYS A 114 4.60 -5.15 12.28
C LYS A 114 3.18 -5.06 11.76
N ARG A 115 2.22 -4.93 12.66
CA ARG A 115 0.82 -4.84 12.27
C ARG A 115 0.33 -3.40 12.40
N TYR A 116 -0.54 -3.00 11.49
CA TYR A 116 -1.08 -1.65 11.47
C TYR A 116 -2.55 -1.61 11.85
N VAL A 117 -3.20 -2.75 11.87
CA VAL A 117 -4.58 -2.82 12.32
C VAL A 117 -4.70 -4.05 13.18
N ASP A 118 -5.71 -4.09 13.98
CA ASP A 118 -5.91 -5.24 14.88
C ASP A 118 -6.56 -6.41 14.21
#